data_448f194ad1c28b0469250e830a09f319
#
_entry.id   448f194ad1c28b0469250e830a09f319
#
_cell.length_a   1.000
_cell.length_b   1.000
_cell.length_c   1.000
_cell.angle_alpha   90.00
_cell.angle_beta   90.00
_cell.angle_gamma   90.00
#
_symmetry.space_group_name_H-M   'P 1'
#
loop_
_entity.id
_entity.type
_entity.pdbx_description
1 polymer ?
#
loop_
_entity_poly.entity_id
_entity_poly.type
_entity_poly.pdbx_seq_one_letter_code
_entity_poly.pdbx_strand_id
1 'polypeptide(L)'
;MKTNLLNFDLAALTQHFAEMGEKPFRAKQVMRWMHQSGASSFDDMTDLAKSLRAKLNEQACIGVPDLMVSQQSLDGTRKWLLDVGTGNGVETVFIPEAERGTLCISSQVGCALECTFCSTGRQGFNRNLSTSEIIGQLWWANKAMGVTPKNERVISNVVMMGMGEPLANFDNVVAALSIMLDDHGYGLSRRRVTVSTSGMVPQMDRLKDVMPVALAVSLHASNDAVRDEIVPLNKKYPLKSLMAACQRYLVKAPRDFITFEYVMLDGINDKAQHARELIELGPINASIHQI
;
A
#
# COMPACT_ATOMS: atom_id res chain seq x y z
N MET A 1 0.22 27.23 -5.45
CA MET A 1 0.94 25.92 -5.33
C MET A 1 0.50 25.07 -6.52
N LYS A 2 1.40 24.37 -7.20
CA LYS A 2 1.04 23.49 -8.33
C LYS A 2 0.35 22.22 -7.82
N THR A 3 -0.65 21.75 -8.56
CA THR A 3 -1.37 20.52 -8.24
C THR A 3 -0.52 19.28 -8.59
N ASN A 4 -0.25 18.40 -7.63
CA ASN A 4 0.45 17.14 -7.90
C ASN A 4 -0.51 16.11 -8.52
N LEU A 5 -0.32 15.79 -9.80
CA LEU A 5 -1.22 14.88 -10.52
C LEU A 5 -1.12 13.42 -10.07
N LEU A 6 -0.08 13.02 -9.36
CA LEU A 6 0.01 11.69 -8.74
C LEU A 6 -1.00 11.49 -7.60
N ASN A 7 -1.65 12.54 -7.11
CA ASN A 7 -2.74 12.41 -6.13
C ASN A 7 -4.06 11.91 -6.74
N PHE A 8 -4.17 11.88 -8.06
CA PHE A 8 -5.42 11.59 -8.74
C PHE A 8 -5.43 10.18 -9.34
N ASP A 9 -6.45 9.41 -9.01
CA ASP A 9 -6.81 8.25 -9.82
C ASP A 9 -7.40 8.69 -11.17
N LEU A 10 -7.72 7.74 -12.04
CA LEU A 10 -8.20 8.08 -13.39
C LEU A 10 -9.51 8.89 -13.38
N ALA A 11 -10.40 8.64 -12.42
CA ALA A 11 -11.67 9.36 -12.31
C ALA A 11 -11.43 10.83 -11.90
N ALA A 12 -10.67 11.05 -10.84
CA ALA A 12 -10.31 12.37 -10.36
C ALA A 12 -9.45 13.14 -11.39
N LEU A 13 -8.52 12.46 -12.07
CA LEU A 13 -7.74 13.05 -13.14
C LEU A 13 -8.60 13.46 -14.33
N THR A 14 -9.59 12.65 -14.70
CA THR A 14 -10.55 12.97 -15.78
C THR A 14 -11.38 14.19 -15.43
N GLN A 15 -11.85 14.31 -14.20
CA GLN A 15 -12.58 15.48 -13.73
C GLN A 15 -11.69 16.73 -13.77
N HIS A 16 -10.47 16.64 -13.25
CA HIS A 16 -9.51 17.75 -13.29
C HIS A 16 -9.25 18.26 -14.72
N PHE A 17 -9.09 17.35 -15.69
CA PHE A 17 -8.92 17.72 -17.08
C PHE A 17 -10.19 18.36 -17.68
N ALA A 18 -11.37 17.89 -17.31
CA ALA A 18 -12.63 18.51 -17.72
C ALA A 18 -12.76 19.96 -17.20
N GLU A 19 -12.37 20.20 -15.95
CA GLU A 19 -12.32 21.55 -15.35
C GLU A 19 -11.29 22.47 -16.08
N MET A 20 -10.23 21.88 -16.63
CA MET A 20 -9.28 22.59 -17.50
C MET A 20 -9.81 22.81 -18.93
N GLY A 21 -11.01 22.32 -19.28
CA GLY A 21 -11.55 22.37 -20.64
C GLY A 21 -10.97 21.34 -21.62
N GLU A 22 -10.30 20.30 -21.09
CA GLU A 22 -9.66 19.25 -21.87
C GLU A 22 -10.57 18.01 -22.03
N LYS A 23 -10.35 17.25 -23.09
CA LYS A 23 -11.14 16.04 -23.37
C LYS A 23 -10.73 14.88 -22.41
N PRO A 24 -11.67 14.00 -21.99
CA PRO A 24 -11.42 12.92 -21.04
C PRO A 24 -10.27 11.97 -21.43
N PHE A 25 -10.03 11.72 -22.72
CA PHE A 25 -8.97 10.83 -23.16
C PHE A 25 -7.55 11.38 -22.83
N ARG A 26 -7.41 12.70 -22.59
CA ARG A 26 -6.14 13.32 -22.19
C ARG A 26 -5.71 12.82 -20.80
N ALA A 27 -6.65 12.63 -19.90
CA ALA A 27 -6.38 12.05 -18.58
C ALA A 27 -5.74 10.65 -18.71
N LYS A 28 -6.26 9.81 -19.61
CA LYS A 28 -5.69 8.48 -19.89
C LYS A 28 -4.28 8.54 -20.47
N GLN A 29 -4.02 9.50 -21.34
CA GLN A 29 -2.67 9.69 -21.89
C GLN A 29 -1.68 10.09 -20.78
N VAL A 30 -2.02 11.09 -19.97
CA VAL A 30 -1.17 11.56 -18.87
C VAL A 30 -0.96 10.46 -17.82
N MET A 31 -2.02 9.70 -17.49
CA MET A 31 -1.93 8.55 -16.57
C MET A 31 -0.88 7.53 -17.03
N ARG A 32 -0.90 7.15 -18.31
CA ARG A 32 0.09 6.23 -18.90
C ARG A 32 1.50 6.80 -18.85
N TRP A 33 1.66 8.07 -19.17
CA TRP A 33 2.97 8.72 -19.12
C TRP A 33 3.54 8.71 -17.70
N MET A 34 2.73 9.08 -16.71
CA MET A 34 3.16 9.11 -15.32
C MET A 34 3.52 7.71 -14.80
N HIS A 35 2.64 6.72 -15.00
CA HIS A 35 2.75 5.44 -14.28
C HIS A 35 3.37 4.30 -15.11
N GLN A 36 3.18 4.27 -16.42
CA GLN A 36 3.78 3.22 -17.27
C GLN A 36 5.13 3.65 -17.83
N SER A 37 5.26 4.91 -18.25
CA SER A 37 6.51 5.42 -18.82
C SER A 37 7.44 6.04 -17.77
N GLY A 38 6.97 6.24 -16.53
CA GLY A 38 7.76 6.84 -15.46
C GLY A 38 8.18 8.29 -15.75
N ALA A 39 7.38 9.03 -16.51
CA ALA A 39 7.66 10.43 -16.83
C ALA A 39 7.58 11.30 -15.58
N SER A 40 8.59 12.13 -15.36
CA SER A 40 8.64 13.15 -14.29
C SER A 40 8.49 14.59 -14.82
N SER A 41 8.39 14.73 -16.14
CA SER A 41 8.17 16.02 -16.82
C SER A 41 7.03 15.90 -17.83
N PHE A 42 6.19 16.92 -17.92
CA PHE A 42 5.18 17.00 -18.98
C PHE A 42 5.80 17.21 -20.36
N ASP A 43 7.02 17.69 -20.44
CA ASP A 43 7.73 17.89 -21.71
C ASP A 43 8.09 16.58 -22.41
N ASP A 44 8.21 15.48 -21.63
CA ASP A 44 8.45 14.14 -22.16
C ASP A 44 7.21 13.54 -22.84
N MET A 45 6.01 14.07 -22.58
CA MET A 45 4.72 13.58 -23.07
C MET A 45 4.44 14.00 -24.51
N THR A 46 5.19 13.41 -25.44
CA THR A 46 5.26 13.88 -26.85
C THR A 46 3.96 13.73 -27.64
N ASP A 47 3.03 12.89 -27.22
CA ASP A 47 1.70 12.73 -27.82
C ASP A 47 0.67 13.77 -27.31
N LEU A 48 1.06 14.63 -26.36
CA LEU A 48 0.28 15.79 -25.95
C LEU A 48 0.62 17.04 -26.77
N ALA A 49 -0.42 17.84 -27.05
CA ALA A 49 -0.21 19.13 -27.70
C ALA A 49 0.73 20.04 -26.89
N LYS A 50 1.60 20.80 -27.56
CA LYS A 50 2.54 21.73 -26.90
C LYS A 50 1.83 22.72 -25.98
N SER A 51 0.66 23.23 -26.38
CA SER A 51 -0.16 24.12 -25.56
C SER A 51 -0.64 23.46 -24.24
N LEU A 52 -1.04 22.19 -24.30
CA LEU A 52 -1.44 21.46 -23.09
C LEU A 52 -0.24 21.20 -22.18
N ARG A 53 0.92 20.82 -22.72
CA ARG A 53 2.13 20.65 -21.91
C ARG A 53 2.55 21.93 -21.21
N ALA A 54 2.49 23.07 -21.92
CA ALA A 54 2.77 24.38 -21.31
C ALA A 54 1.79 24.70 -20.16
N LYS A 55 0.48 24.46 -20.36
CA LYS A 55 -0.55 24.66 -19.34
C LYS A 55 -0.32 23.75 -18.12
N LEU A 56 0.02 22.48 -18.34
CA LEU A 56 0.33 21.54 -17.26
C LEU A 56 1.60 21.96 -16.50
N ASN A 57 2.65 22.38 -17.20
CA ASN A 57 3.87 22.89 -16.57
C ASN A 57 3.62 24.11 -15.68
N GLU A 58 2.63 24.95 -16.03
CA GLU A 58 2.26 26.12 -15.23
C GLU A 58 1.45 25.73 -13.98
N GLN A 59 0.45 24.85 -14.11
CA GLN A 59 -0.59 24.62 -13.11
C GLN A 59 -0.37 23.35 -12.27
N ALA A 60 0.39 22.38 -12.77
CA ALA A 60 0.55 21.06 -12.18
C ALA A 60 2.03 20.66 -12.02
N CYS A 61 2.24 19.56 -11.30
CA CYS A 61 3.53 18.89 -11.18
C CYS A 61 3.34 17.36 -11.11
N ILE A 62 4.44 16.63 -11.30
CA ILE A 62 4.56 15.19 -11.03
C ILE A 62 5.58 15.06 -9.90
N GLY A 63 5.10 15.24 -8.66
CA GLY A 63 5.94 15.23 -7.47
C GLY A 63 6.02 13.83 -6.88
N VAL A 64 7.19 13.21 -6.98
CA VAL A 64 7.50 11.91 -6.38
C VAL A 64 8.42 12.13 -5.17
N PRO A 65 8.44 11.20 -4.20
CA PRO A 65 9.40 11.24 -3.11
C PRO A 65 10.84 11.17 -3.61
N ASP A 66 11.74 11.90 -2.96
CA ASP A 66 13.18 11.86 -3.25
C ASP A 66 13.87 10.74 -2.47
N LEU A 67 14.96 10.20 -3.02
CA LEU A 67 15.77 9.18 -2.36
C LEU A 67 16.66 9.81 -1.29
N MET A 68 16.54 9.35 -0.04
CA MET A 68 17.45 9.70 1.05
C MET A 68 18.55 8.64 1.22
N VAL A 69 18.16 7.35 1.30
CA VAL A 69 19.09 6.23 1.55
C VAL A 69 18.69 5.03 0.70
N SER A 70 19.69 4.34 0.14
CA SER A 70 19.51 3.07 -0.56
C SER A 70 20.44 2.02 0.03
N GLN A 71 19.90 0.86 0.34
CA GLN A 71 20.61 -0.30 0.84
C GLN A 71 20.25 -1.54 0.03
N GLN A 72 21.19 -2.45 -0.15
CA GLN A 72 20.95 -3.73 -0.81
C GLN A 72 21.59 -4.86 -0.01
N SER A 73 20.82 -5.92 0.21
CA SER A 73 21.27 -7.16 0.85
C SER A 73 21.89 -8.14 -0.16
N LEU A 74 22.55 -9.17 0.36
CA LEU A 74 23.19 -10.21 -0.47
C LEU A 74 22.19 -11.04 -1.29
N ASP A 75 20.96 -11.19 -0.80
CA ASP A 75 19.85 -11.88 -1.48
C ASP A 75 19.19 -11.03 -2.57
N GLY A 76 19.67 -9.80 -2.79
CA GLY A 76 19.12 -8.86 -3.76
C GLY A 76 17.97 -8.00 -3.24
N THR A 77 17.53 -8.17 -1.99
CA THR A 77 16.54 -7.28 -1.34
C THR A 77 17.08 -5.85 -1.32
N ARG A 78 16.25 -4.89 -1.71
CA ARG A 78 16.59 -3.46 -1.71
C ARG A 78 15.67 -2.70 -0.78
N LYS A 79 16.26 -1.91 0.10
CA LYS A 79 15.53 -1.01 0.99
C LYS A 79 15.87 0.43 0.66
N TRP A 80 14.86 1.25 0.51
CA TRP A 80 14.97 2.68 0.27
C TRP A 80 14.28 3.45 1.38
N LEU A 81 14.93 4.52 1.82
CA LEU A 81 14.33 5.56 2.63
C LEU A 81 14.00 6.73 1.68
N LEU A 82 12.73 7.04 1.55
CA LEU A 82 12.23 8.07 0.64
C LEU A 82 11.78 9.29 1.45
N ASP A 83 12.23 10.49 1.04
CA ASP A 83 11.82 11.76 1.64
C ASP A 83 10.37 12.09 1.22
N VAL A 84 9.51 12.24 2.20
CA VAL A 84 8.13 12.68 2.02
C VAL A 84 7.89 14.10 2.51
N GLY A 85 8.97 14.88 2.64
CA GLY A 85 8.96 16.28 3.07
C GLY A 85 8.87 16.45 4.57
N THR A 86 9.05 17.69 5.01
CA THR A 86 9.02 18.10 6.44
C THR A 86 9.99 17.34 7.35
N GLY A 87 11.12 16.86 6.80
CA GLY A 87 12.12 16.08 7.53
C GLY A 87 11.71 14.63 7.83
N ASN A 88 10.68 14.12 7.15
CA ASN A 88 10.17 12.77 7.34
C ASN A 88 10.59 11.85 6.20
N GLY A 89 11.02 10.63 6.55
CA GLY A 89 11.30 9.57 5.60
C GLY A 89 10.38 8.37 5.80
N VAL A 90 10.07 7.66 4.71
CA VAL A 90 9.35 6.38 4.77
C VAL A 90 10.14 5.28 4.09
N GLU A 91 10.04 4.09 4.66
CA GLU A 91 10.73 2.91 4.12
C GLU A 91 9.89 2.26 3.03
N THR A 92 10.60 1.85 1.97
CA THR A 92 10.08 1.05 0.86
C THR A 92 11.04 -0.10 0.60
N VAL A 93 10.55 -1.32 0.52
CA VAL A 93 11.40 -2.51 0.40
C VAL A 93 10.98 -3.35 -0.80
N PHE A 94 11.95 -3.62 -1.70
CA PHE A 94 11.78 -4.56 -2.79
C PHE A 94 12.40 -5.90 -2.41
N ILE A 95 11.62 -6.97 -2.50
CA ILE A 95 12.02 -8.34 -2.18
C ILE A 95 11.95 -9.14 -3.48
N PRO A 96 13.11 -9.56 -4.04
CA PRO A 96 13.14 -10.40 -5.23
C PRO A 96 12.76 -11.84 -4.88
N GLU A 97 11.99 -12.46 -5.74
CA GLU A 97 11.70 -13.90 -5.74
C GLU A 97 12.00 -14.46 -7.14
N ALA A 98 12.17 -15.79 -7.30
CA ALA A 98 12.63 -16.41 -8.54
C ALA A 98 11.86 -15.96 -9.80
N GLU A 99 10.52 -15.78 -9.70
CA GLU A 99 9.68 -15.37 -10.82
C GLU A 99 8.80 -14.14 -10.49
N ARG A 100 9.05 -13.49 -9.36
CA ARG A 100 8.25 -12.37 -8.84
C ARG A 100 9.11 -11.36 -8.12
N GLY A 101 8.65 -10.12 -8.10
CA GLY A 101 9.16 -9.11 -7.20
C GLY A 101 8.03 -8.54 -6.35
N THR A 102 8.20 -8.54 -5.05
CA THR A 102 7.24 -7.96 -4.09
C THR A 102 7.77 -6.62 -3.59
N LEU A 103 6.95 -5.58 -3.73
CA LEU A 103 7.26 -4.26 -3.18
C LEU A 103 6.42 -4.02 -1.93
N CYS A 104 7.09 -3.82 -0.80
CA CYS A 104 6.49 -3.39 0.46
C CYS A 104 6.52 -1.86 0.52
N ILE A 105 5.35 -1.24 0.71
CA ILE A 105 5.18 0.21 0.75
C ILE A 105 4.53 0.67 2.05
N SER A 106 4.81 1.92 2.42
CA SER A 106 4.31 2.61 3.61
C SER A 106 3.05 3.42 3.31
N SER A 107 2.19 3.58 4.31
CA SER A 107 0.94 4.36 4.23
C SER A 107 0.88 5.57 5.15
N GLN A 108 1.77 5.64 6.15
CA GLN A 108 1.84 6.74 7.13
C GLN A 108 3.30 7.02 7.48
N VAL A 109 3.54 8.21 8.03
CA VAL A 109 4.76 8.52 8.78
C VAL A 109 4.48 8.19 10.25
N GLY A 110 5.11 7.11 10.74
CA GLY A 110 4.81 6.54 12.05
C GLY A 110 3.47 5.78 12.08
N CYS A 111 2.98 5.42 13.27
CA CYS A 111 1.73 4.69 13.45
C CYS A 111 1.11 4.98 14.82
N ALA A 112 -0.21 5.20 14.87
CA ALA A 112 -0.96 5.48 16.09
C ALA A 112 -1.40 4.21 16.84
N LEU A 113 -1.18 3.01 16.31
CA LEU A 113 -1.69 1.77 16.93
C LEU A 113 -0.83 1.24 18.06
N GLU A 114 0.42 1.72 18.19
CA GLU A 114 1.32 1.44 19.31
C GLU A 114 1.54 -0.06 19.61
N CYS A 115 1.53 -0.92 18.56
CA CYS A 115 1.86 -2.34 18.72
C CYS A 115 3.25 -2.48 19.36
N THR A 116 3.36 -3.22 20.47
CA THR A 116 4.55 -3.21 21.33
C THR A 116 5.81 -3.77 20.68
N PHE A 117 5.67 -4.67 19.71
CA PHE A 117 6.76 -5.28 18.95
C PHE A 117 7.19 -4.44 17.73
N CYS A 118 6.40 -3.43 17.33
CA CYS A 118 6.59 -2.70 16.08
C CYS A 118 7.45 -1.45 16.26
N SER A 119 8.56 -1.36 15.52
CA SER A 119 9.44 -0.19 15.54
C SER A 119 8.72 1.07 15.07
N THR A 120 7.85 0.98 14.06
CA THR A 120 7.04 2.11 13.57
C THR A 120 6.04 2.58 14.64
N GLY A 121 5.42 1.65 15.39
CA GLY A 121 4.52 2.00 16.49
C GLY A 121 5.23 2.78 17.60
N ARG A 122 6.51 2.47 17.88
CA ARG A 122 7.32 3.19 18.89
C ARG A 122 7.71 4.60 18.45
N GLN A 123 7.69 4.90 17.15
CA GLN A 123 7.96 6.25 16.65
C GLN A 123 6.78 7.22 16.89
N GLY A 124 5.59 6.67 17.20
CA GLY A 124 4.36 7.44 17.27
C GLY A 124 3.85 7.83 15.88
N PHE A 125 2.68 8.46 15.84
CA PHE A 125 2.03 8.93 14.61
C PHE A 125 2.41 10.39 14.33
N ASN A 126 2.86 10.65 13.11
CA ASN A 126 3.11 12.02 12.63
C ASN A 126 1.97 12.46 11.69
N ARG A 127 1.81 11.78 10.56
CA ARG A 127 0.75 12.08 9.58
C ARG A 127 0.45 10.92 8.63
N ASN A 128 -0.67 11.02 7.96
CA ASN A 128 -0.99 10.19 6.82
C ASN A 128 -0.13 10.60 5.60
N LEU A 129 0.26 9.62 4.79
CA LEU A 129 0.79 9.88 3.46
C LEU A 129 -0.35 10.26 2.51
N SER A 130 -0.08 11.20 1.61
CA SER A 130 -0.95 11.50 0.48
C SER A 130 -0.94 10.35 -0.54
N THR A 131 -1.92 10.32 -1.44
CA THR A 131 -1.94 9.36 -2.54
C THR A 131 -0.65 9.40 -3.37
N SER A 132 -0.13 10.61 -3.68
CA SER A 132 1.12 10.77 -4.42
C SER A 132 2.33 10.21 -3.69
N GLU A 133 2.39 10.31 -2.36
CA GLU A 133 3.48 9.74 -1.56
C GLU A 133 3.39 8.22 -1.45
N ILE A 134 2.18 7.65 -1.43
CA ILE A 134 1.96 6.20 -1.45
C ILE A 134 2.33 5.63 -2.82
N ILE A 135 1.75 6.15 -3.90
CA ILE A 135 1.99 5.63 -5.25
C ILE A 135 3.39 6.00 -5.76
N GLY A 136 3.95 7.09 -5.27
CA GLY A 136 5.31 7.54 -5.56
C GLY A 136 6.37 6.53 -5.15
N GLN A 137 6.14 5.72 -4.11
CA GLN A 137 7.03 4.63 -3.72
C GLN A 137 7.12 3.56 -4.82
N LEU A 138 5.98 3.17 -5.41
CA LEU A 138 5.93 2.22 -6.53
C LEU A 138 6.53 2.85 -7.80
N TRP A 139 6.24 4.12 -8.07
CA TRP A 139 6.81 4.85 -9.19
C TRP A 139 8.34 4.89 -9.09
N TRP A 140 8.84 5.27 -7.92
CA TRP A 140 10.28 5.37 -7.66
C TRP A 140 10.97 4.01 -7.77
N ALA A 141 10.40 2.95 -7.19
CA ALA A 141 10.94 1.60 -7.25
C ALA A 141 11.03 1.09 -8.70
N ASN A 142 9.99 1.27 -9.52
CA ASN A 142 10.02 0.91 -10.93
C ASN A 142 11.15 1.65 -11.67
N LYS A 143 11.32 2.95 -11.44
CA LYS A 143 12.40 3.75 -12.03
C LYS A 143 13.79 3.24 -11.59
N ALA A 144 13.97 2.98 -10.28
CA ALA A 144 15.23 2.46 -9.73
C ALA A 144 15.57 1.06 -10.25
N MET A 145 14.57 0.26 -10.61
CA MET A 145 14.72 -1.08 -11.19
C MET A 145 14.84 -1.06 -12.73
N GLY A 146 14.79 0.12 -13.35
CA GLY A 146 14.89 0.26 -14.82
C GLY A 146 13.66 -0.28 -15.57
N VAL A 147 12.50 -0.35 -14.91
CA VAL A 147 11.26 -0.82 -15.54
C VAL A 147 10.78 0.20 -16.57
N THR A 148 10.49 -0.28 -17.77
CA THR A 148 9.93 0.51 -18.87
C THR A 148 8.74 -0.24 -19.46
N PRO A 149 7.85 0.40 -20.25
CA PRO A 149 6.75 -0.28 -20.92
C PRO A 149 7.16 -1.44 -21.85
N LYS A 150 8.45 -1.51 -22.19
CA LYS A 150 9.01 -2.53 -23.10
C LYS A 150 9.65 -3.70 -22.37
N ASN A 151 9.90 -3.57 -21.07
CA ASN A 151 10.56 -4.59 -20.27
C ASN A 151 9.53 -5.46 -19.54
N GLU A 152 9.94 -6.67 -19.15
CA GLU A 152 9.16 -7.49 -18.25
C GLU A 152 8.91 -6.77 -16.91
N ARG A 153 7.76 -7.03 -16.32
CA ARG A 153 7.37 -6.47 -15.05
C ARG A 153 8.25 -7.05 -13.93
N VAL A 154 9.11 -6.24 -13.34
CA VAL A 154 9.97 -6.62 -12.20
C VAL A 154 9.16 -6.64 -10.89
N ILE A 155 8.31 -5.62 -10.65
CA ILE A 155 7.43 -5.55 -9.49
C ILE A 155 6.08 -6.13 -9.88
N SER A 156 5.83 -7.37 -9.45
CA SER A 156 4.60 -8.11 -9.77
C SER A 156 3.57 -8.10 -8.63
N ASN A 157 4.01 -7.84 -7.39
CA ASN A 157 3.17 -7.76 -6.20
C ASN A 157 3.46 -6.46 -5.44
N VAL A 158 2.43 -5.89 -4.83
CA VAL A 158 2.56 -4.76 -3.90
C VAL A 158 1.88 -5.12 -2.60
N VAL A 159 2.56 -4.92 -1.48
CA VAL A 159 2.02 -5.15 -0.14
C VAL A 159 2.11 -3.88 0.68
N MET A 160 1.03 -3.48 1.31
CA MET A 160 0.99 -2.35 2.24
C MET A 160 1.29 -2.85 3.66
N MET A 161 2.57 -3.23 3.88
CA MET A 161 3.10 -3.82 5.11
C MET A 161 4.29 -3.02 5.65
N GLY A 162 4.51 -1.81 5.12
CA GLY A 162 5.52 -0.89 5.60
C GLY A 162 5.06 -0.07 6.81
N MET A 163 5.42 1.19 6.85
CA MET A 163 5.08 2.07 7.97
C MET A 163 3.61 2.47 7.96
N GLY A 164 2.94 2.37 9.12
CA GLY A 164 1.58 2.82 9.38
C GLY A 164 0.51 1.74 9.25
N GLU A 165 -0.72 2.09 9.67
CA GLU A 165 -1.93 1.31 9.46
C GLU A 165 -2.64 1.80 8.18
N PRO A 166 -2.67 1.02 7.10
CA PRO A 166 -3.26 1.48 5.84
C PRO A 166 -4.72 1.89 5.96
N LEU A 167 -5.50 1.16 6.75
CA LEU A 167 -6.93 1.46 6.91
C LEU A 167 -7.22 2.71 7.77
N ALA A 168 -6.22 3.23 8.49
CA ALA A 168 -6.30 4.54 9.14
C ALA A 168 -6.11 5.70 8.14
N ASN A 169 -5.52 5.43 6.97
CA ASN A 169 -5.36 6.38 5.85
C ASN A 169 -6.24 5.99 4.66
N PHE A 170 -7.49 5.63 4.92
CA PHE A 170 -8.37 4.91 4.02
C PHE A 170 -8.50 5.54 2.63
N ASP A 171 -8.82 6.83 2.54
CA ASP A 171 -9.17 7.46 1.25
C ASP A 171 -7.92 7.58 0.34
N ASN A 172 -6.76 7.94 0.87
CA ASN A 172 -5.51 7.98 0.12
C ASN A 172 -5.07 6.58 -0.32
N VAL A 173 -5.25 5.58 0.56
CA VAL A 173 -4.95 4.18 0.24
C VAL A 173 -5.85 3.69 -0.88
N VAL A 174 -7.15 3.91 -0.83
CA VAL A 174 -8.10 3.50 -1.88
C VAL A 174 -7.78 4.18 -3.21
N ALA A 175 -7.44 5.47 -3.22
CA ALA A 175 -7.01 6.16 -4.44
C ALA A 175 -5.71 5.56 -5.01
N ALA A 176 -4.72 5.25 -4.16
CA ALA A 176 -3.49 4.57 -4.60
C ALA A 176 -3.76 3.16 -5.13
N LEU A 177 -4.67 2.39 -4.49
CA LEU A 177 -5.12 1.08 -4.97
C LEU A 177 -5.79 1.20 -6.36
N SER A 178 -6.66 2.22 -6.55
CA SER A 178 -7.29 2.49 -7.84
C SER A 178 -6.24 2.67 -8.94
N ILE A 179 -5.19 3.45 -8.70
CA ILE A 179 -4.07 3.66 -9.64
C ILE A 179 -3.30 2.35 -9.91
N MET A 180 -3.02 1.56 -8.87
CA MET A 180 -2.31 0.28 -9.00
C MET A 180 -3.07 -0.73 -9.87
N LEU A 181 -4.40 -0.74 -9.78
CA LEU A 181 -5.26 -1.69 -10.48
C LEU A 181 -5.66 -1.22 -11.88
N ASP A 182 -5.65 0.10 -12.16
CA ASP A 182 -6.06 0.66 -13.45
C ASP A 182 -5.12 0.24 -14.57
N ASP A 183 -5.68 -0.16 -15.73
CA ASP A 183 -4.94 -0.58 -16.92
C ASP A 183 -4.11 0.57 -17.54
N HIS A 184 -4.46 1.82 -17.27
CA HIS A 184 -3.67 3.00 -17.66
C HIS A 184 -2.67 3.42 -16.59
N GLY A 185 -2.78 2.85 -15.38
CA GLY A 185 -1.82 2.94 -14.30
C GLY A 185 -0.82 1.78 -14.34
N TYR A 186 -0.83 0.94 -13.30
CA TYR A 186 0.10 -0.20 -13.21
C TYR A 186 -0.51 -1.53 -13.68
N GLY A 187 -1.82 -1.63 -13.86
CA GLY A 187 -2.51 -2.84 -14.34
C GLY A 187 -2.25 -4.07 -13.46
N LEU A 188 -2.11 -3.89 -12.15
CA LEU A 188 -1.96 -5.00 -11.21
C LEU A 188 -3.33 -5.66 -10.98
N SER A 189 -3.36 -6.97 -10.83
CA SER A 189 -4.60 -7.64 -10.45
C SER A 189 -4.86 -7.47 -8.93
N ARG A 190 -6.13 -7.52 -8.53
CA ARG A 190 -6.54 -7.44 -7.12
C ARG A 190 -5.88 -8.51 -6.22
N ARG A 191 -5.46 -9.65 -6.79
CA ARG A 191 -4.73 -10.72 -6.11
C ARG A 191 -3.26 -10.38 -5.86
N ARG A 192 -2.72 -9.41 -6.58
CA ARG A 192 -1.31 -9.01 -6.53
C ARG A 192 -1.08 -7.75 -5.67
N VAL A 193 -2.15 -7.16 -5.17
CA VAL A 193 -2.09 -6.04 -4.24
C VAL A 193 -2.69 -6.49 -2.92
N THR A 194 -1.91 -6.42 -1.84
CA THR A 194 -2.33 -6.84 -0.50
C THR A 194 -2.36 -5.63 0.43
N VAL A 195 -3.48 -5.44 1.11
CA VAL A 195 -3.59 -4.51 2.24
C VAL A 195 -3.43 -5.33 3.52
N SER A 196 -2.48 -4.93 4.37
CA SER A 196 -2.34 -5.47 5.73
C SER A 196 -3.04 -4.55 6.72
N THR A 197 -3.64 -5.11 7.77
CA THR A 197 -4.29 -4.35 8.84
C THR A 197 -4.15 -5.04 10.17
N SER A 198 -4.01 -4.25 11.22
CA SER A 198 -4.10 -4.75 12.60
C SER A 198 -5.55 -5.07 13.03
N GLY A 199 -6.54 -4.85 12.16
CA GLY A 199 -7.94 -5.22 12.42
C GLY A 199 -8.86 -4.03 12.68
N MET A 200 -8.76 -2.97 11.88
CA MET A 200 -9.73 -1.86 11.88
C MET A 200 -11.07 -2.31 11.26
N VAL A 201 -11.88 -3.04 12.04
CA VAL A 201 -13.08 -3.74 11.58
C VAL A 201 -14.02 -2.90 10.70
N PRO A 202 -14.42 -1.65 11.06
CA PRO A 202 -15.30 -0.86 10.20
C PRO A 202 -14.67 -0.55 8.84
N GLN A 203 -13.37 -0.29 8.81
CA GLN A 203 -12.66 0.00 7.56
C GLN A 203 -12.41 -1.25 6.72
N MET A 204 -12.26 -2.42 7.34
CA MET A 204 -12.25 -3.70 6.62
C MET A 204 -13.57 -3.91 5.87
N ASP A 205 -14.72 -3.68 6.55
CA ASP A 205 -16.04 -3.77 5.93
C ASP A 205 -16.19 -2.75 4.79
N ARG A 206 -15.70 -1.52 4.97
CA ARG A 206 -15.71 -0.48 3.94
C ARG A 206 -14.83 -0.87 2.73
N LEU A 207 -13.61 -1.39 2.97
CA LEU A 207 -12.69 -1.82 1.91
C LEU A 207 -13.30 -2.96 1.07
N LYS A 208 -13.93 -3.93 1.73
CA LYS A 208 -14.67 -5.02 1.07
C LYS A 208 -15.68 -4.50 0.04
N ASP A 209 -16.35 -3.40 0.34
CA ASP A 209 -17.41 -2.88 -0.53
C ASP A 209 -16.87 -1.96 -1.63
N VAL A 210 -15.80 -1.21 -1.35
CA VAL A 210 -15.26 -0.21 -2.28
C VAL A 210 -14.18 -0.81 -3.20
N MET A 211 -13.22 -1.54 -2.64
CA MET A 211 -12.04 -2.00 -3.37
C MET A 211 -11.50 -3.32 -2.78
N PRO A 212 -12.20 -4.45 -2.93
CA PRO A 212 -11.73 -5.71 -2.37
C PRO A 212 -10.46 -6.19 -3.09
N VAL A 213 -9.34 -6.10 -2.39
CA VAL A 213 -8.01 -6.62 -2.78
C VAL A 213 -7.62 -7.79 -1.87
N ALA A 214 -6.46 -8.41 -2.07
CA ALA A 214 -5.97 -9.40 -1.12
C ALA A 214 -5.80 -8.74 0.26
N LEU A 215 -6.16 -9.47 1.31
CA LEU A 215 -6.10 -8.99 2.69
C LEU A 215 -5.11 -9.81 3.50
N ALA A 216 -4.28 -9.12 4.27
CA ALA A 216 -3.50 -9.69 5.36
C ALA A 216 -3.96 -9.08 6.69
N VAL A 217 -3.91 -9.86 7.76
CA VAL A 217 -4.30 -9.43 9.10
C VAL A 217 -3.17 -9.73 10.07
N SER A 218 -2.67 -8.69 10.72
CA SER A 218 -1.71 -8.77 11.82
C SER A 218 -2.40 -9.35 13.06
N LEU A 219 -2.43 -10.67 13.15
CA LEU A 219 -3.12 -11.42 14.23
C LEU A 219 -2.29 -11.41 15.50
N HIS A 220 -1.08 -11.96 15.44
CA HIS A 220 -0.01 -11.96 16.44
C HIS A 220 -0.35 -12.58 17.80
N ALA A 221 -1.60 -12.98 18.06
CA ALA A 221 -2.01 -13.68 19.27
C ALA A 221 -3.18 -14.62 19.00
N SER A 222 -3.28 -15.66 19.83
CA SER A 222 -4.33 -16.67 19.77
C SER A 222 -5.54 -16.36 20.66
N ASN A 223 -5.39 -15.40 21.59
CA ASN A 223 -6.43 -14.99 22.52
C ASN A 223 -6.40 -13.48 22.79
N ASP A 224 -7.51 -12.94 23.28
CA ASP A 224 -7.65 -11.51 23.51
C ASP A 224 -6.71 -10.99 24.61
N ALA A 225 -6.41 -11.78 25.64
CA ALA A 225 -5.56 -11.35 26.74
C ALA A 225 -4.16 -10.98 26.24
N VAL A 226 -3.53 -11.86 25.47
CA VAL A 226 -2.21 -11.59 24.87
C VAL A 226 -2.32 -10.49 23.80
N ARG A 227 -3.39 -10.53 22.99
CA ARG A 227 -3.53 -9.54 21.91
C ARG A 227 -3.75 -8.12 22.42
N ASP A 228 -4.44 -7.95 23.54
CA ASP A 228 -4.65 -6.63 24.19
C ASP A 228 -3.32 -5.97 24.63
N GLU A 229 -2.32 -6.79 24.96
CA GLU A 229 -1.00 -6.32 25.36
C GLU A 229 -0.12 -5.96 24.16
N ILE A 230 -0.11 -6.81 23.12
CA ILE A 230 0.83 -6.63 22.00
C ILE A 230 0.24 -5.86 20.81
N VAL A 231 -1.09 -5.87 20.64
CA VAL A 231 -1.85 -5.14 19.62
C VAL A 231 -2.99 -4.36 20.28
N PRO A 232 -2.76 -3.17 20.84
CA PRO A 232 -3.74 -2.44 21.67
C PRO A 232 -5.10 -2.17 21.00
N LEU A 233 -5.14 -2.16 19.66
CA LEU A 233 -6.37 -2.05 18.88
C LEU A 233 -7.39 -3.16 19.21
N ASN A 234 -6.92 -4.32 19.70
CA ASN A 234 -7.77 -5.45 20.07
C ASN A 234 -8.81 -5.09 21.15
N LYS A 235 -8.47 -4.20 22.10
CA LYS A 235 -9.40 -3.70 23.12
C LYS A 235 -10.65 -3.08 22.50
N LYS A 236 -10.51 -2.48 21.32
CA LYS A 236 -11.64 -1.90 20.57
C LYS A 236 -12.33 -2.91 19.65
N TYR A 237 -11.57 -3.80 19.06
CA TYR A 237 -12.05 -4.82 18.12
C TYR A 237 -11.46 -6.20 18.51
N PRO A 238 -12.08 -6.90 19.51
CA PRO A 238 -11.63 -8.21 19.97
C PRO A 238 -11.61 -9.25 18.84
N LEU A 239 -10.86 -10.32 19.05
CA LEU A 239 -10.69 -11.41 18.08
C LEU A 239 -12.00 -11.89 17.47
N LYS A 240 -13.06 -12.04 18.28
CA LYS A 240 -14.38 -12.44 17.78
C LYS A 240 -14.91 -11.48 16.71
N SER A 241 -14.76 -10.18 16.91
CA SER A 241 -15.19 -9.14 15.96
C SER A 241 -14.30 -9.13 14.72
N LEU A 242 -12.99 -9.29 14.91
CA LEU A 242 -12.01 -9.35 13.83
C LEU A 242 -12.25 -10.57 12.94
N MET A 243 -12.42 -11.75 13.52
CA MET A 243 -12.67 -12.99 12.77
C MET A 243 -13.99 -12.92 11.99
N ALA A 244 -15.05 -12.33 12.59
CA ALA A 244 -16.30 -12.10 11.88
C ALA A 244 -16.14 -11.11 10.70
N ALA A 245 -15.30 -10.08 10.83
CA ALA A 245 -14.99 -9.17 9.74
C ALA A 245 -14.21 -9.87 8.61
N CYS A 246 -13.26 -10.73 8.96
CA CYS A 246 -12.54 -11.56 8.00
C CYS A 246 -13.47 -12.47 7.19
N GLN A 247 -14.45 -13.12 7.84
CA GLN A 247 -15.45 -13.93 7.15
C GLN A 247 -16.30 -13.10 6.17
N ARG A 248 -16.74 -11.91 6.59
CA ARG A 248 -17.48 -11.00 5.70
C ARG A 248 -16.63 -10.52 4.53
N TYR A 249 -15.34 -10.28 4.76
CA TYR A 249 -14.41 -9.85 3.71
C TYR A 249 -14.20 -10.92 2.65
N LEU A 250 -14.06 -12.19 3.05
CA LEU A 250 -13.86 -13.33 2.16
C LEU A 250 -14.94 -13.47 1.09
N VAL A 251 -16.17 -13.03 1.36
CA VAL A 251 -17.29 -13.09 0.38
C VAL A 251 -16.97 -12.31 -0.90
N LYS A 252 -16.16 -11.25 -0.82
CA LYS A 252 -15.80 -10.39 -1.96
C LYS A 252 -14.30 -10.41 -2.27
N ALA A 253 -13.50 -11.09 -1.46
CA ALA A 253 -12.05 -11.15 -1.61
C ALA A 253 -11.66 -11.77 -2.97
N PRO A 254 -10.57 -11.32 -3.61
CA PRO A 254 -10.09 -11.89 -4.87
C PRO A 254 -9.38 -13.24 -4.68
N ARG A 255 -9.08 -13.62 -3.44
CA ARG A 255 -8.54 -14.92 -3.02
C ARG A 255 -9.55 -15.60 -2.10
N ASP A 256 -9.53 -16.91 -2.06
CA ASP A 256 -10.36 -17.73 -1.18
C ASP A 256 -9.81 -17.87 0.24
N PHE A 257 -8.78 -17.10 0.58
CA PHE A 257 -8.16 -17.06 1.89
C PHE A 257 -7.73 -15.65 2.29
N ILE A 258 -7.54 -15.44 3.60
CA ILE A 258 -6.87 -14.28 4.21
C ILE A 258 -5.51 -14.74 4.73
N THR A 259 -4.48 -13.92 4.53
CA THR A 259 -3.17 -14.13 5.16
C THR A 259 -3.21 -13.63 6.59
N PHE A 260 -2.85 -14.48 7.57
CA PHE A 260 -2.61 -14.04 8.94
C PHE A 260 -1.11 -13.96 9.20
N GLU A 261 -0.68 -12.85 9.75
CA GLU A 261 0.69 -12.61 10.17
C GLU A 261 0.79 -12.87 11.67
N TYR A 262 1.82 -13.64 12.08
CA TYR A 262 2.03 -14.00 13.46
C TYR A 262 3.51 -13.84 13.82
N VAL A 263 3.85 -12.75 14.53
CA VAL A 263 5.17 -12.57 15.11
C VAL A 263 5.30 -13.45 16.34
N MET A 264 6.30 -14.34 16.39
CA MET A 264 6.57 -15.18 17.56
C MET A 264 7.48 -14.42 18.53
N LEU A 265 6.95 -14.12 19.70
CA LEU A 265 7.64 -13.41 20.78
C LEU A 265 7.93 -14.39 21.92
N ASP A 266 9.23 -14.55 22.25
CA ASP A 266 9.71 -15.48 23.28
C ASP A 266 9.01 -15.28 24.61
N GLY A 267 8.46 -16.36 25.15
CA GLY A 267 7.75 -16.38 26.43
C GLY A 267 6.36 -15.72 26.44
N ILE A 268 5.94 -15.07 25.36
CA ILE A 268 4.68 -14.30 25.29
C ILE A 268 3.60 -15.08 24.54
N ASN A 269 3.83 -15.41 23.26
CA ASN A 269 2.82 -16.01 22.37
C ASN A 269 3.32 -17.27 21.64
N ASP A 270 4.41 -17.87 22.08
CA ASP A 270 5.15 -18.97 21.42
C ASP A 270 4.90 -20.36 22.03
N LYS A 271 3.98 -20.48 23.03
CA LYS A 271 3.70 -21.74 23.72
C LYS A 271 2.80 -22.66 22.89
N ALA A 272 2.93 -23.99 23.10
CA ALA A 272 2.08 -25.00 22.46
C ALA A 272 0.57 -24.75 22.69
N GLN A 273 0.20 -24.11 23.80
CA GLN A 273 -1.18 -23.69 24.07
C GLN A 273 -1.67 -22.71 23.04
N HIS A 274 -0.87 -21.69 22.69
CA HIS A 274 -1.24 -20.66 21.71
C HIS A 274 -1.49 -21.28 20.32
N ALA A 275 -0.72 -22.31 19.93
CA ALA A 275 -0.96 -23.04 18.69
C ALA A 275 -2.32 -23.79 18.70
N ARG A 276 -2.73 -24.38 19.84
CA ARG A 276 -4.05 -25.03 19.98
C ARG A 276 -5.18 -23.98 19.89
N GLU A 277 -5.04 -22.87 20.60
CA GLU A 277 -6.01 -21.78 20.58
C GLU A 277 -6.18 -21.20 19.16
N LEU A 278 -5.09 -21.10 18.35
CA LEU A 278 -5.17 -20.66 16.95
C LEU A 278 -6.05 -21.60 16.11
N ILE A 279 -6.00 -22.92 16.37
CA ILE A 279 -6.87 -23.90 15.70
C ILE A 279 -8.33 -23.67 16.09
N GLU A 280 -8.60 -23.33 17.35
CA GLU A 280 -9.94 -23.08 17.89
C GLU A 280 -10.57 -21.78 17.41
N LEU A 281 -9.78 -20.80 16.94
CA LEU A 281 -10.30 -19.57 16.31
C LEU A 281 -11.16 -19.87 15.07
N GLY A 282 -11.17 -21.10 14.60
CA GLY A 282 -12.10 -21.66 13.64
C GLY A 282 -11.64 -21.58 12.18
N PRO A 283 -12.37 -22.26 11.29
CA PRO A 283 -12.00 -22.39 9.89
C PRO A 283 -12.29 -21.09 9.15
N ILE A 284 -11.29 -20.22 9.13
CA ILE A 284 -11.13 -19.29 8.02
C ILE A 284 -10.13 -19.96 7.09
N ASN A 285 -10.43 -20.02 5.79
CA ASN A 285 -9.41 -20.33 4.82
C ASN A 285 -8.28 -19.31 5.00
N ALA A 286 -7.22 -19.74 5.67
CA ALA A 286 -6.13 -18.87 6.11
C ALA A 286 -4.80 -19.48 5.71
N SER A 287 -3.87 -18.64 5.29
CA SER A 287 -2.45 -18.96 5.33
C SER A 287 -1.83 -18.19 6.49
N ILE A 288 -1.14 -18.88 7.40
CA ILE A 288 -0.41 -18.25 8.50
C ILE A 288 1.03 -18.10 8.06
N HIS A 289 1.53 -16.88 8.06
CA HIS A 289 2.94 -16.58 7.82
C HIS A 289 3.60 -16.16 9.13
N GLN A 290 4.69 -16.84 9.48
CA GLN A 290 5.58 -16.40 10.54
C GLN A 290 6.41 -15.21 10.02
N ILE A 291 6.46 -14.13 10.78
CA ILE A 291 7.26 -12.93 10.52
C ILE A 291 8.39 -12.85 11.53
#